data_902d83ac8c38acc5bf3a709331149edd
#
_entry.id   902d83ac8c38acc5bf3a709331149edd
#
_cell.length_a   1.000
_cell.length_b   1.000
_cell.length_c   1.000
_cell.angle_alpha   90.00
_cell.angle_beta   90.00
_cell.angle_gamma   90.00
#
_symmetry.space_group_name_H-M   'P 1'
#
loop_
_entity.id
_entity.type
_entity.pdbx_description
1 polymer ?
#
loop_
_entity_poly.entity_id
_entity_poly.type
_entity_poly.pdbx_seq_one_letter_code
_entity_poly.pdbx_strand_id
1 'polypeptide(L)'
;AIDEAIAAYPDATWRVVTIHQDIYGSGLDHSDTDGMILRTQLTPIFDEADIDVVLQGHDHTYSRSKLLYGDGQTHSSYEFRLNEEGTDYDWDNAYNVDTDEQIPLYPEEGDEEGTAAKDAFTEDNNCYTIEDVEGNTVTDPQGILYMTANSASGSKYYELTATQQDYIAARSQNWLPSYSVI
;
A
#
# COMPACT_ATOMS: atom_id res chain seq x y z
N ALA A 1 2.83 19.01 -4.33
CA ALA A 1 3.15 18.98 -2.89
C ALA A 1 4.55 18.40 -2.65
N ILE A 2 4.88 17.17 -3.12
CA ILE A 2 6.21 16.55 -2.91
C ILE A 2 7.31 17.42 -3.52
N ASP A 3 7.23 17.78 -4.79
CA ASP A 3 8.22 18.63 -5.48
C ASP A 3 8.41 19.99 -4.81
N GLU A 4 7.33 20.59 -4.30
CA GLU A 4 7.39 21.85 -3.57
C GLU A 4 8.14 21.70 -2.24
N ALA A 5 7.94 20.58 -1.53
CA ALA A 5 8.65 20.30 -0.29
C ALA A 5 10.14 20.06 -0.55
N ILE A 6 10.47 19.28 -1.58
CA ILE A 6 11.87 19.03 -2.00
C ILE A 6 12.55 20.35 -2.41
N ALA A 7 11.87 21.18 -3.20
CA ALA A 7 12.40 22.48 -3.61
C ALA A 7 12.61 23.43 -2.42
N ALA A 8 11.76 23.35 -1.40
CA ALA A 8 11.89 24.16 -0.18
C ALA A 8 13.02 23.69 0.76
N TYR A 9 13.31 22.39 0.76
CA TYR A 9 14.29 21.75 1.65
C TYR A 9 15.22 20.79 0.87
N PRO A 10 16.01 21.30 -0.08
CA PRO A 10 16.82 20.47 -0.98
C PRO A 10 17.93 19.67 -0.26
N ASP A 11 18.36 20.15 0.90
CA ASP A 11 19.42 19.51 1.71
C ASP A 11 18.87 18.58 2.81
N ALA A 12 17.59 18.23 2.77
CA ALA A 12 17.01 17.27 3.72
C ALA A 12 17.70 15.91 3.57
N THR A 13 18.15 15.36 4.69
CA THR A 13 18.78 14.02 4.73
C THR A 13 17.75 12.90 4.65
N TRP A 14 16.56 13.15 5.16
CA TRP A 14 15.45 12.19 5.17
C TRP A 14 14.21 12.82 4.57
N ARG A 15 13.54 12.06 3.70
CA ARG A 15 12.26 12.43 3.10
C ARG A 15 11.19 11.46 3.58
N VAL A 16 10.25 11.99 4.37
CA VAL A 16 9.19 11.20 4.99
C VAL A 16 7.85 11.65 4.45
N VAL A 17 7.09 10.73 3.91
CA VAL A 17 5.70 10.94 3.49
C VAL A 17 4.77 10.38 4.55
N THR A 18 3.69 11.09 4.84
CA THR A 18 2.59 10.58 5.68
C THR A 18 1.31 10.58 4.86
N ILE A 19 0.69 9.43 4.74
CA ILE A 19 -0.60 9.24 4.06
C ILE A 19 -1.59 8.52 4.98
N HIS A 20 -2.89 8.59 4.67
CA HIS A 20 -3.88 7.87 5.45
C HIS A 20 -3.97 6.41 5.05
N GLN A 21 -4.03 6.14 3.74
CA GLN A 21 -4.20 4.76 3.23
C GLN A 21 -2.96 3.92 3.48
N ASP A 22 -3.20 2.63 3.74
CA ASP A 22 -2.17 1.61 3.90
C ASP A 22 -1.92 0.91 2.57
N ILE A 23 -0.85 1.29 1.86
CA ILE A 23 -0.54 0.74 0.53
C ILE A 23 0.31 -0.53 0.58
N TYR A 24 1.05 -0.73 1.68
CA TYR A 24 1.83 -1.95 1.95
C TYR A 24 1.67 -2.37 3.41
N GLY A 25 0.45 -2.72 3.79
CA GLY A 25 0.12 -3.16 5.12
C GLY A 25 -0.12 -4.66 5.25
N SER A 26 -0.77 -5.03 6.34
CA SER A 26 -1.09 -6.42 6.64
C SER A 26 -2.41 -6.57 7.41
N GLY A 27 -3.27 -5.56 7.40
CA GLY A 27 -4.60 -5.61 7.98
C GLY A 27 -5.59 -6.34 7.07
N LEU A 28 -6.49 -7.11 7.67
CA LEU A 28 -7.54 -7.80 6.95
C LEU A 28 -8.53 -6.78 6.38
N ASP A 29 -9.00 -7.01 5.16
CA ASP A 29 -9.97 -6.22 4.40
C ASP A 29 -9.50 -4.80 3.98
N HIS A 30 -8.23 -4.45 4.19
CA HIS A 30 -7.70 -3.14 3.82
C HIS A 30 -6.40 -3.21 3.02
N SER A 31 -5.46 -4.06 3.42
CA SER A 31 -4.14 -4.16 2.77
C SER A 31 -4.15 -4.96 1.46
N ASP A 32 -5.26 -5.59 1.11
CA ASP A 32 -5.40 -6.48 -0.04
C ASP A 32 -6.31 -5.93 -1.15
N THR A 33 -6.95 -4.80 -0.94
CA THR A 33 -7.86 -4.17 -1.93
C THR A 33 -7.67 -2.66 -2.02
N ASP A 34 -8.26 -1.89 -1.12
CA ASP A 34 -8.32 -0.44 -1.20
C ASP A 34 -6.95 0.25 -1.07
N GLY A 35 -6.06 -0.26 -0.23
CA GLY A 35 -4.67 0.20 -0.16
C GLY A 35 -3.86 -0.21 -1.39
N MET A 36 -4.06 -1.45 -1.86
CA MET A 36 -3.36 -2.01 -3.01
C MET A 36 -3.56 -1.19 -4.28
N ILE A 37 -4.79 -0.70 -4.53
CA ILE A 37 -5.13 0.06 -5.75
C ILE A 37 -4.27 1.33 -5.94
N LEU A 38 -3.70 1.86 -4.86
CA LEU A 38 -2.87 3.06 -4.89
C LEU A 38 -1.40 2.79 -5.23
N ARG A 39 -0.96 1.52 -5.23
CA ARG A 39 0.46 1.18 -5.42
C ARG A 39 0.99 1.65 -6.76
N THR A 40 0.32 1.29 -7.85
CA THR A 40 0.73 1.67 -9.21
C THR A 40 0.72 3.18 -9.45
N GLN A 41 -0.05 3.93 -8.67
CA GLN A 41 -0.15 5.38 -8.78
C GLN A 41 0.88 6.13 -7.94
N LEU A 42 1.16 5.66 -6.72
CA LEU A 42 1.97 6.40 -5.75
C LEU A 42 3.43 5.95 -5.71
N THR A 43 3.72 4.66 -5.87
CA THR A 43 5.09 4.17 -5.71
C THR A 43 6.06 4.74 -6.74
N PRO A 44 5.70 4.93 -8.02
CA PRO A 44 6.60 5.59 -8.97
C PRO A 44 6.94 7.03 -8.59
N ILE A 45 5.97 7.74 -8.00
CA ILE A 45 6.18 9.12 -7.53
C ILE A 45 7.12 9.14 -6.33
N PHE A 46 6.98 8.17 -5.43
CA PHE A 46 7.84 8.07 -4.24
C PHE A 46 9.26 7.69 -4.61
N ASP A 47 9.46 6.76 -5.55
CA ASP A 47 10.76 6.39 -6.08
C ASP A 47 11.45 7.58 -6.78
N GLU A 48 10.74 8.29 -7.66
CA GLU A 48 11.29 9.47 -8.36
C GLU A 48 11.66 10.59 -7.39
N ALA A 49 10.88 10.73 -6.31
CA ALA A 49 11.12 11.75 -5.28
C ALA A 49 12.18 11.34 -4.25
N ASP A 50 12.74 10.12 -4.36
CA ASP A 50 13.74 9.57 -3.43
C ASP A 50 13.22 9.65 -1.97
N ILE A 51 12.03 9.10 -1.74
CA ILE A 51 11.39 9.02 -0.42
C ILE A 51 12.01 7.88 0.36
N ASP A 52 12.38 8.13 1.62
CA ASP A 52 12.99 7.11 2.49
C ASP A 52 11.93 6.31 3.28
N VAL A 53 10.90 7.00 3.76
CA VAL A 53 9.90 6.40 4.66
C VAL A 53 8.50 6.89 4.31
N VAL A 54 7.56 5.95 4.23
CA VAL A 54 6.12 6.23 4.16
C VAL A 54 5.44 5.78 5.45
N LEU A 55 4.90 6.73 6.20
CA LEU A 55 4.06 6.48 7.37
C LEU A 55 2.62 6.39 6.91
N GLN A 56 2.03 5.22 7.10
CA GLN A 56 0.68 4.87 6.68
C GLN A 56 -0.25 4.73 7.88
N GLY A 57 -1.54 4.77 7.63
CA GLY A 57 -2.60 4.60 8.62
C GLY A 57 -3.65 3.62 8.10
N HIS A 58 -4.92 3.92 8.35
CA HIS A 58 -6.10 3.17 7.96
C HIS A 58 -6.20 1.79 8.61
N ASP A 59 -5.22 0.93 8.41
CA ASP A 59 -5.09 -0.32 9.14
C ASP A 59 -4.80 -0.07 10.61
N HIS A 60 -5.64 -0.61 11.46
CA HIS A 60 -5.42 -0.56 12.91
C HIS A 60 -4.66 -1.79 13.40
N THR A 61 -3.58 -2.09 12.69
CA THR A 61 -2.58 -3.12 13.00
C THR A 61 -1.19 -2.50 12.96
N TYR A 62 -0.21 -3.15 13.53
CA TYR A 62 1.19 -2.80 13.27
C TYR A 62 1.72 -3.63 12.12
N SER A 63 2.30 -2.96 11.13
CA SER A 63 3.09 -3.60 10.10
C SER A 63 4.26 -2.72 9.66
N ARG A 64 5.32 -3.37 9.24
CA ARG A 64 6.51 -2.74 8.66
C ARG A 64 6.99 -3.56 7.49
N SER A 65 7.13 -2.91 6.35
CA SER A 65 7.64 -3.58 5.15
C SER A 65 9.15 -3.90 5.27
N LYS A 66 9.65 -4.70 4.37
CA LYS A 66 11.04 -4.67 3.91
C LYS A 66 11.27 -3.35 3.17
N LEU A 67 12.47 -3.07 2.71
CA LEU A 67 12.73 -1.95 1.82
C LEU A 67 12.23 -2.32 0.41
N LEU A 68 11.36 -1.48 -0.15
CA LEU A 68 10.68 -1.73 -1.42
C LEU A 68 10.96 -0.59 -2.39
N TYR A 69 11.25 -0.92 -3.64
CA TYR A 69 11.33 0.04 -4.74
C TYR A 69 10.60 -0.52 -5.97
N GLY A 70 10.31 0.31 -6.95
CA GLY A 70 9.57 -0.10 -8.14
C GLY A 70 10.32 -1.17 -8.95
N ASP A 71 9.58 -2.06 -9.58
CA ASP A 71 10.12 -3.16 -10.40
C ASP A 71 10.62 -2.72 -11.79
N GLY A 72 10.50 -1.43 -12.10
CA GLY A 72 10.92 -0.85 -13.37
C GLY A 72 9.98 -1.15 -14.55
N GLN A 73 8.81 -1.72 -14.29
CA GLN A 73 7.78 -1.99 -15.29
C GLN A 73 6.72 -0.88 -15.33
N THR A 74 5.94 -0.86 -16.38
CA THR A 74 4.73 -0.03 -16.46
C THR A 74 3.53 -0.90 -16.12
N HIS A 75 2.77 -0.46 -15.14
CA HIS A 75 1.58 -1.16 -14.65
C HIS A 75 0.31 -0.38 -14.99
N SER A 76 -0.79 -1.09 -15.10
CA SER A 76 -2.11 -0.47 -15.22
C SER A 76 -2.45 0.31 -13.94
N SER A 77 -3.20 1.39 -14.09
CA SER A 77 -3.77 2.12 -12.97
C SER A 77 -5.23 1.75 -12.78
N TYR A 78 -5.66 1.76 -11.53
CA TYR A 78 -7.02 1.38 -11.15
C TYR A 78 -7.65 2.46 -10.28
N GLU A 79 -8.98 2.51 -10.27
CA GLU A 79 -9.76 3.44 -9.45
C GLU A 79 -11.02 2.76 -8.89
N PHE A 80 -11.55 3.30 -7.78
CA PHE A 80 -12.92 3.03 -7.37
C PHE A 80 -13.85 4.06 -7.99
N ARG A 81 -15.05 3.64 -8.36
CA ARG A 81 -16.09 4.52 -8.91
C ARG A 81 -17.28 4.60 -7.99
N LEU A 82 -18.07 5.66 -8.15
CA LEU A 82 -19.35 5.76 -7.45
C LEU A 82 -20.29 4.67 -7.96
N ASN A 83 -21.10 4.15 -7.04
CA ASN A 83 -22.19 3.24 -7.37
C ASN A 83 -23.21 3.92 -8.35
N GLU A 84 -24.13 3.16 -8.92
CA GLU A 84 -25.13 3.67 -9.88
C GLU A 84 -25.96 4.81 -9.30
N GLU A 85 -26.15 4.85 -7.98
CA GLU A 85 -26.91 5.90 -7.29
C GLU A 85 -26.08 7.17 -7.05
N GLY A 86 -24.76 7.13 -7.21
CA GLY A 86 -23.83 8.23 -6.99
C GLY A 86 -23.73 8.66 -5.51
N THR A 87 -24.08 7.79 -4.59
CA THR A 87 -24.16 8.06 -3.15
C THR A 87 -22.99 7.51 -2.34
N ASP A 88 -22.33 6.47 -2.86
CA ASP A 88 -21.17 5.84 -2.23
C ASP A 88 -20.27 5.25 -3.31
N TYR A 89 -19.06 4.82 -2.95
CA TYR A 89 -18.19 4.09 -3.84
C TYR A 89 -18.63 2.61 -3.94
N ASP A 90 -18.42 2.05 -5.13
CA ASP A 90 -18.50 0.61 -5.37
C ASP A 90 -17.19 -0.03 -4.87
N TRP A 91 -17.21 -0.55 -3.66
CA TRP A 91 -16.05 -1.20 -3.03
C TRP A 91 -15.86 -2.66 -3.46
N ASP A 92 -16.83 -3.22 -4.15
CA ASP A 92 -16.78 -4.60 -4.64
C ASP A 92 -16.02 -4.71 -5.97
N ASN A 93 -15.80 -3.58 -6.64
CA ASN A 93 -15.15 -3.54 -7.94
C ASN A 93 -14.07 -2.45 -8.04
N ALA A 94 -12.94 -2.80 -8.63
CA ALA A 94 -11.98 -1.84 -9.17
C ALA A 94 -12.24 -1.62 -10.67
N TYR A 95 -11.76 -0.51 -11.20
CA TYR A 95 -11.89 -0.19 -12.62
C TYR A 95 -10.51 0.16 -13.18
N ASN A 96 -10.12 -0.50 -14.26
CA ASN A 96 -8.91 -0.15 -14.99
C ASN A 96 -9.11 1.21 -15.67
N VAL A 97 -8.23 2.17 -15.38
CA VAL A 97 -8.34 3.55 -15.86
C VAL A 97 -8.17 3.66 -17.39
N ASP A 98 -7.35 2.79 -17.97
CA ASP A 98 -6.99 2.84 -19.39
C ASP A 98 -8.00 2.12 -20.29
N THR A 99 -8.55 1.00 -19.82
CA THR A 99 -9.44 0.14 -20.59
C THR A 99 -10.91 0.28 -20.25
N ASP A 100 -11.23 0.93 -19.13
CA ASP A 100 -12.60 1.04 -18.56
C ASP A 100 -13.19 -0.31 -18.11
N GLU A 101 -12.36 -1.32 -17.98
CA GLU A 101 -12.76 -2.67 -17.56
C GLU A 101 -13.06 -2.70 -16.06
N GLN A 102 -14.19 -3.30 -15.70
CA GLN A 102 -14.58 -3.57 -14.32
C GLN A 102 -13.95 -4.87 -13.84
N ILE A 103 -13.29 -4.83 -12.69
CA ILE A 103 -12.62 -5.95 -12.05
C ILE A 103 -13.35 -6.29 -10.75
N PRO A 104 -14.03 -7.43 -10.62
CA PRO A 104 -14.63 -7.86 -9.37
C PRO A 104 -13.54 -8.19 -8.36
N LEU A 105 -13.54 -7.51 -7.21
CA LEU A 105 -12.55 -7.75 -6.15
C LEU A 105 -12.87 -9.00 -5.32
N TYR A 106 -14.13 -9.43 -5.35
CA TYR A 106 -14.66 -10.61 -4.65
C TYR A 106 -15.46 -11.50 -5.61
N PRO A 107 -14.80 -12.14 -6.62
CA PRO A 107 -15.49 -12.97 -7.61
C PRO A 107 -16.20 -14.15 -6.93
N GLU A 108 -17.38 -14.52 -7.46
CA GLU A 108 -18.13 -15.66 -6.95
C GLU A 108 -17.41 -16.99 -7.23
N GLU A 109 -17.70 -18.01 -6.42
CA GLU A 109 -17.16 -19.36 -6.62
C GLU A 109 -17.59 -19.92 -8.00
N GLY A 110 -16.61 -20.21 -8.85
CA GLY A 110 -16.84 -20.71 -10.22
C GLY A 110 -16.87 -19.62 -11.29
N ASP A 111 -16.71 -18.34 -10.92
CA ASP A 111 -16.47 -17.25 -11.85
C ASP A 111 -14.99 -17.24 -12.27
N GLU A 112 -14.66 -17.99 -13.34
CA GLU A 112 -13.29 -18.10 -13.84
C GLU A 112 -12.80 -16.77 -14.46
N GLU A 113 -13.69 -15.99 -15.09
CA GLU A 113 -13.34 -14.73 -15.72
C GLU A 113 -13.07 -13.64 -14.68
N GLY A 114 -13.94 -13.50 -13.69
CA GLY A 114 -13.74 -12.56 -12.59
C GLY A 114 -12.51 -12.90 -11.75
N THR A 115 -12.26 -14.19 -11.52
CA THR A 115 -11.04 -14.65 -10.83
C THR A 115 -9.78 -14.27 -11.62
N ALA A 116 -9.76 -14.48 -12.94
CA ALA A 116 -8.62 -14.12 -13.76
C ALA A 116 -8.39 -12.60 -13.80
N ALA A 117 -9.46 -11.80 -13.85
CA ALA A 117 -9.37 -10.34 -13.77
C ALA A 117 -8.81 -9.86 -12.42
N LYS A 118 -9.27 -10.46 -11.30
CA LYS A 118 -8.74 -10.21 -9.96
C LYS A 118 -7.26 -10.59 -9.83
N ASP A 119 -6.86 -11.72 -10.40
CA ASP A 119 -5.47 -12.17 -10.39
C ASP A 119 -4.57 -11.20 -11.16
N ALA A 120 -5.01 -10.73 -12.34
CA ALA A 120 -4.30 -9.72 -13.11
C ALA A 120 -4.17 -8.38 -12.36
N PHE A 121 -5.26 -7.92 -11.73
CA PHE A 121 -5.24 -6.75 -10.85
C PHE A 121 -4.22 -6.91 -9.71
N THR A 122 -4.18 -8.07 -9.09
CA THR A 122 -3.24 -8.36 -7.99
C THR A 122 -1.80 -8.39 -8.50
N GLU A 123 -1.53 -8.95 -9.67
CA GLU A 123 -0.21 -8.98 -10.29
C GLU A 123 0.28 -7.57 -10.63
N ASP A 124 -0.54 -6.74 -11.27
CA ASP A 124 -0.22 -5.35 -11.57
C ASP A 124 0.12 -4.54 -10.30
N ASN A 125 -0.60 -4.79 -9.22
CA ASN A 125 -0.38 -4.09 -7.95
C ASN A 125 0.75 -4.69 -7.10
N ASN A 126 1.37 -5.78 -7.51
CA ASN A 126 2.64 -6.28 -6.96
C ASN A 126 3.85 -5.64 -7.67
N CYS A 127 3.79 -4.33 -7.88
CA CYS A 127 4.73 -3.50 -8.64
C CYS A 127 5.99 -3.12 -7.86
N TYR A 128 6.53 -4.02 -7.05
CA TYR A 128 7.69 -3.75 -6.19
C TYR A 128 8.80 -4.78 -6.37
N THR A 129 10.02 -4.34 -6.08
CA THR A 129 11.18 -5.19 -5.84
C THR A 129 11.58 -5.05 -4.37
N ILE A 130 11.91 -6.16 -3.73
CA ILE A 130 12.42 -6.18 -2.36
C ILE A 130 13.94 -5.99 -2.41
N GLU A 131 14.43 -4.95 -1.73
CA GLU A 131 15.87 -4.75 -1.55
C GLU A 131 16.44 -5.82 -0.60
N ASP A 132 17.52 -6.47 -1.04
CA ASP A 132 18.22 -7.45 -0.22
C ASP A 132 19.11 -6.73 0.80
N VAL A 133 18.82 -6.93 2.07
CA VAL A 133 19.49 -6.26 3.18
C VAL A 133 20.12 -7.28 4.10
N GLU A 134 21.43 -7.16 4.29
CA GLU A 134 22.15 -7.96 5.28
C GLU A 134 22.20 -7.26 6.66
N GLY A 135 21.68 -7.93 7.69
CA GLY A 135 21.73 -7.43 9.08
C GLY A 135 20.61 -6.42 9.40
N ASN A 136 20.91 -5.49 10.30
CA ASN A 136 19.93 -4.56 10.87
C ASN A 136 20.24 -3.08 10.58
N THR A 137 21.21 -2.80 9.74
CA THR A 137 21.62 -1.43 9.40
C THR A 137 21.76 -1.31 7.90
N VAL A 138 21.13 -0.31 7.36
CA VAL A 138 21.18 0.03 5.94
C VAL A 138 21.75 1.43 5.81
N THR A 139 22.61 1.64 4.81
CA THR A 139 23.16 2.96 4.48
C THR A 139 22.81 3.26 3.04
N ASP A 140 22.21 4.42 2.82
CA ASP A 140 21.75 4.88 1.50
C ASP A 140 20.90 3.82 0.77
N PRO A 141 19.77 3.36 1.36
CA PRO A 141 18.93 2.36 0.72
C PRO A 141 18.33 2.91 -0.57
N GLN A 142 18.13 2.01 -1.54
CA GLN A 142 17.33 2.32 -2.71
C GLN A 142 15.83 2.20 -2.38
N GLY A 143 15.48 1.26 -1.51
CA GLY A 143 14.10 0.94 -1.18
C GLY A 143 13.51 1.83 -0.09
N ILE A 144 12.21 2.01 -0.15
CA ILE A 144 11.39 2.80 0.76
C ILE A 144 10.87 1.91 1.87
N LEU A 145 10.89 2.40 3.11
CA LEU A 145 10.27 1.75 4.25
C LEU A 145 8.81 2.19 4.39
N TYR A 146 7.86 1.26 4.34
CA TYR A 146 6.45 1.50 4.62
C TYR A 146 6.10 1.00 6.02
N MET A 147 5.46 1.85 6.83
CA MET A 147 5.14 1.51 8.21
C MET A 147 3.75 1.98 8.61
N THR A 148 2.94 1.05 9.13
CA THR A 148 1.64 1.29 9.75
C THR A 148 1.79 1.08 11.25
N ALA A 149 1.45 2.10 12.05
CA ALA A 149 1.81 2.16 13.46
C ALA A 149 0.67 1.76 14.42
N ASN A 150 -0.38 1.06 13.92
CA ASN A 150 -1.56 0.67 14.67
C ASN A 150 -2.44 1.87 15.09
N SER A 151 -3.41 1.64 15.97
CA SER A 151 -4.31 2.66 16.51
C SER A 151 -3.81 3.24 17.81
N ALA A 152 -3.54 4.55 17.85
CA ALA A 152 -3.13 5.24 19.06
C ALA A 152 -4.31 5.51 20.01
N SER A 153 -5.52 5.68 19.48
CA SER A 153 -6.73 5.95 20.28
C SER A 153 -7.37 4.68 20.87
N GLY A 154 -7.12 3.52 20.27
CA GLY A 154 -7.78 2.27 20.64
C GLY A 154 -9.26 2.22 20.29
N SER A 155 -9.73 3.09 19.38
CA SER A 155 -11.14 3.18 19.02
C SER A 155 -11.62 1.99 18.16
N LYS A 156 -10.72 1.36 17.42
CA LYS A 156 -10.99 0.27 16.49
C LYS A 156 -9.70 -0.54 16.25
N TYR A 157 -9.86 -1.83 16.02
CA TYR A 157 -8.76 -2.73 15.69
C TYR A 157 -9.20 -3.69 14.59
N TYR A 158 -8.26 -4.09 13.74
CA TYR A 158 -8.47 -5.08 12.69
C TYR A 158 -7.64 -6.32 12.94
N GLU A 159 -8.06 -7.43 12.38
CA GLU A 159 -7.25 -8.64 12.32
C GLU A 159 -6.12 -8.50 11.30
N LEU A 160 -5.11 -9.31 11.43
CA LEU A 160 -4.08 -9.45 10.41
C LEU A 160 -4.59 -10.39 9.30
N THR A 161 -4.16 -10.15 8.06
CA THR A 161 -4.35 -11.12 6.99
C THR A 161 -3.85 -12.50 7.40
N ALA A 162 -4.51 -13.57 6.97
CA ALA A 162 -4.18 -14.93 7.38
C ALA A 162 -2.74 -15.31 7.01
N THR A 163 -2.30 -14.92 5.81
CA THR A 163 -0.95 -15.15 5.33
C THR A 163 -0.16 -13.85 5.34
N GLN A 164 1.06 -13.88 5.87
CA GLN A 164 1.95 -12.74 5.80
C GLN A 164 2.43 -12.56 4.35
N GLN A 165 2.27 -11.35 3.85
CA GLN A 165 2.77 -10.97 2.54
C GLN A 165 4.32 -11.00 2.53
N ASP A 166 4.91 -11.27 1.40
CA ASP A 166 6.37 -11.41 1.25
C ASP A 166 7.12 -10.09 1.45
N TYR A 167 6.48 -8.96 1.17
CA TYR A 167 7.02 -7.62 1.42
C TYR A 167 7.01 -7.21 2.90
N ILE A 168 6.30 -7.92 3.78
CA ILE A 168 6.23 -7.59 5.21
C ILE A 168 7.43 -8.18 5.96
N ALA A 169 8.19 -7.31 6.61
CA ALA A 169 9.30 -7.71 7.50
C ALA A 169 8.85 -8.03 8.92
N ALA A 170 7.86 -7.29 9.44
CA ALA A 170 7.30 -7.50 10.78
C ALA A 170 5.85 -7.04 10.83
N ARG A 171 5.01 -7.77 11.57
CA ARG A 171 3.62 -7.40 11.83
C ARG A 171 3.17 -7.89 13.19
N SER A 172 2.24 -7.19 13.81
CA SER A 172 1.61 -7.64 15.04
C SER A 172 0.25 -6.97 15.27
N GLN A 173 -0.61 -7.68 16.01
CA GLN A 173 -1.84 -7.13 16.56
C GLN A 173 -1.93 -7.52 18.04
N ASN A 174 -1.90 -6.53 18.92
CA ASN A 174 -1.96 -6.74 20.38
C ASN A 174 -3.28 -6.28 20.99
N TRP A 175 -4.20 -5.72 20.18
CA TRP A 175 -5.51 -5.22 20.58
C TRP A 175 -5.45 -4.10 21.63
N LEU A 176 -4.36 -3.36 21.67
CA LEU A 176 -4.12 -2.27 22.60
C LEU A 176 -3.70 -1.00 21.84
N PRO A 177 -4.02 0.19 22.38
CA PRO A 177 -3.45 1.43 21.87
C PRO A 177 -1.93 1.37 21.89
N SER A 178 -1.32 1.85 20.82
CA SER A 178 0.13 1.85 20.67
C SER A 178 0.64 3.11 20.00
N TYR A 179 1.91 3.38 20.18
CA TYR A 179 2.62 4.44 19.49
C TYR A 179 4.00 3.94 19.06
N SER A 180 4.54 4.57 18.05
CA SER A 180 5.90 4.30 17.58
C SER A 180 6.77 5.53 17.74
N VAL A 181 8.04 5.33 17.94
CA VAL A 181 9.07 6.37 17.93
C VAL A 181 10.02 6.05 16.79
N ILE A 182 10.25 7.05 15.93
CA ILE A 182 11.09 6.96 14.74
C ILE A 182 12.30 7.88 14.92
#